data_5a33546eb4517abcf2ead22d2e9c893c
#
_entry.id   5a33546eb4517abcf2ead22d2e9c893c
#
_cell.length_a   1.000
_cell.length_b   1.000
_cell.length_c   1.000
_cell.angle_alpha   90.00
_cell.angle_beta   90.00
_cell.angle_gamma   90.00
#
_symmetry.space_group_name_H-M   'P 1'
#
loop_
_entity.id
_entity.type
_entity.pdbx_description
1 polymer ?
#
loop_
_entity_poly.entity_id
_entity_poly.type
_entity_poly.pdbx_seq_one_letter_code
_entity_poly.pdbx_strand_id
1 'polypeptide(L)'
;MASAKLILASGAALIASVAMAQPSAKPMYLASKDIDAMVAKTKDGIASAKLPTGNANHVTMVAHREADGEVEVHTKLADEIIVRTGHARFLVGGTVTGQRQTAPDEFRGGKITGGQMFDLKPGDAIWVPVGQPHQMLIKKGEQITYTAAKFPG
;
A
#
# COMPACT_ATOMS: atom_id res chain seq x y z
N MET A 1 -77.52 -19.10 -1.47
CA MET A 1 -76.37 -18.24 -1.08
C MET A 1 -75.25 -19.12 -0.67
N ALA A 2 -74.25 -19.32 -1.53
CA ALA A 2 -73.10 -20.19 -1.26
C ALA A 2 -71.88 -19.28 -0.98
N SER A 3 -71.31 -19.38 0.25
CA SER A 3 -70.11 -18.68 0.65
C SER A 3 -68.85 -19.43 0.17
N ALA A 4 -68.10 -18.82 -0.69
CA ALA A 4 -66.77 -19.32 -1.08
C ALA A 4 -65.74 -18.98 -0.02
N LYS A 5 -65.08 -19.97 0.56
CA LYS A 5 -63.93 -19.81 1.44
C LYS A 5 -62.65 -19.69 0.58
N LEU A 6 -62.03 -18.54 0.69
CA LEU A 6 -60.70 -18.28 0.10
C LEU A 6 -59.61 -18.91 1.00
N ILE A 7 -58.88 -19.89 0.48
CA ILE A 7 -57.73 -20.49 1.16
C ILE A 7 -56.50 -19.76 0.67
N LEU A 8 -55.90 -18.95 1.54
CA LEU A 8 -54.57 -18.38 1.32
C LEU A 8 -53.50 -19.47 1.59
N ALA A 9 -52.84 -19.90 0.55
CA ALA A 9 -51.65 -20.75 0.68
C ALA A 9 -50.42 -19.84 0.92
N SER A 10 -49.90 -19.89 2.14
CA SER A 10 -48.62 -19.22 2.49
C SER A 10 -47.45 -20.05 1.95
N GLY A 11 -46.87 -19.65 0.84
CA GLY A 11 -45.63 -20.22 0.33
C GLY A 11 -44.42 -19.70 1.13
N ALA A 12 -43.84 -20.53 1.98
CA ALA A 12 -42.57 -20.23 2.61
C ALA A 12 -41.44 -20.41 1.58
N ALA A 13 -40.84 -19.29 1.14
CA ALA A 13 -39.64 -19.34 0.32
C ALA A 13 -38.45 -19.78 1.18
N LEU A 14 -37.93 -20.97 0.93
CA LEU A 14 -36.68 -21.44 1.50
C LEU A 14 -35.54 -20.67 0.84
N ILE A 15 -34.97 -19.68 1.53
CA ILE A 15 -33.72 -19.05 1.11
C ILE A 15 -32.58 -20.01 1.48
N ALA A 16 -32.12 -20.78 0.50
CA ALA A 16 -30.92 -21.58 0.65
C ALA A 16 -29.72 -20.62 0.72
N SER A 17 -29.13 -20.45 1.90
CA SER A 17 -27.85 -19.76 2.04
C SER A 17 -26.77 -20.61 1.39
N VAL A 18 -26.26 -20.18 0.24
CA VAL A 18 -25.07 -20.77 -0.37
C VAL A 18 -23.88 -20.35 0.50
N ALA A 19 -23.39 -21.28 1.32
CA ALA A 19 -22.13 -21.09 2.03
C ALA A 19 -21.02 -21.04 0.96
N MET A 20 -20.54 -19.85 0.66
CA MET A 20 -19.34 -19.68 -0.16
C MET A 20 -18.15 -20.26 0.62
N ALA A 21 -17.57 -21.34 0.11
CA ALA A 21 -16.35 -21.90 0.68
C ALA A 21 -15.26 -20.82 0.59
N GLN A 22 -14.79 -20.34 1.74
CA GLN A 22 -13.64 -19.43 1.80
C GLN A 22 -12.43 -20.18 1.24
N PRO A 23 -11.69 -19.61 0.29
CA PRO A 23 -10.44 -20.21 -0.15
C PRO A 23 -9.53 -20.37 1.07
N SER A 24 -9.06 -21.59 1.31
CA SER A 24 -8.19 -21.91 2.45
C SER A 24 -6.77 -21.39 2.22
N ALA A 25 -6.60 -20.08 2.24
CA ALA A 25 -5.27 -19.47 2.28
C ALA A 25 -4.63 -19.85 3.61
N LYS A 26 -3.44 -20.48 3.56
CA LYS A 26 -2.70 -20.81 4.77
C LYS A 26 -2.14 -19.53 5.39
N PRO A 27 -2.19 -19.39 6.73
CA PRO A 27 -1.51 -18.30 7.42
C PRO A 27 -0.02 -18.29 7.02
N MET A 28 0.52 -17.08 6.82
CA MET A 28 1.93 -16.86 6.54
C MET A 28 2.54 -16.06 7.69
N TYR A 29 3.67 -16.53 8.20
CA TYR A 29 4.48 -15.83 9.18
C TYR A 29 5.83 -15.45 8.54
N LEU A 30 6.19 -14.17 8.64
CA LEU A 30 7.49 -13.64 8.23
C LEU A 30 8.16 -13.05 9.46
N ALA A 31 9.28 -13.62 9.87
CA ALA A 31 10.04 -13.06 10.98
C ALA A 31 10.69 -11.72 10.55
N SER A 32 10.84 -10.79 11.50
CA SER A 32 11.45 -9.47 11.22
C SER A 32 12.80 -9.60 10.53
N LYS A 33 13.66 -10.49 11.02
CA LYS A 33 15.00 -10.74 10.44
C LYS A 33 14.94 -11.18 8.97
N ASP A 34 13.92 -11.94 8.58
CA ASP A 34 13.78 -12.45 7.21
C ASP A 34 13.30 -11.33 6.28
N ILE A 35 12.42 -10.45 6.76
CA ILE A 35 12.02 -9.23 6.04
C ILE A 35 13.22 -8.30 5.84
N ASP A 36 14.01 -8.07 6.89
CA ASP A 36 15.18 -7.18 6.82
C ASP A 36 16.26 -7.75 5.89
N ALA A 37 16.43 -9.07 5.86
CA ALA A 37 17.35 -9.75 4.94
C ALA A 37 16.99 -9.55 3.45
N MET A 38 15.70 -9.35 3.13
CA MET A 38 15.26 -9.11 1.75
C MET A 38 15.79 -7.79 1.17
N VAL A 39 16.17 -6.84 2.01
CA VAL A 39 16.66 -5.51 1.62
C VAL A 39 18.07 -5.21 2.17
N ALA A 40 18.77 -6.22 2.65
CA ALA A 40 20.12 -6.06 3.22
C ALA A 40 21.20 -5.66 2.20
N LYS A 41 20.93 -5.81 0.90
CA LYS A 41 21.84 -5.43 -0.19
C LYS A 41 21.22 -4.32 -1.00
N THR A 42 21.76 -3.11 -0.89
CA THR A 42 21.35 -1.96 -1.70
C THR A 42 22.10 -1.91 -3.03
N LYS A 43 21.44 -1.33 -4.03
CA LYS A 43 22.06 -0.81 -5.24
C LYS A 43 21.82 0.70 -5.26
N ASP A 44 22.89 1.47 -5.37
CA ASP A 44 22.84 2.94 -5.34
C ASP A 44 22.13 3.49 -4.08
N GLY A 45 22.30 2.80 -2.93
CA GLY A 45 21.67 3.16 -1.66
C GLY A 45 20.18 2.83 -1.56
N ILE A 46 19.64 2.00 -2.45
CA ILE A 46 18.21 1.63 -2.46
C ILE A 46 18.04 0.12 -2.62
N ALA A 47 17.18 -0.46 -1.82
CA ALA A 47 16.68 -1.82 -1.99
C ALA A 47 15.17 -1.86 -1.75
N SER A 48 14.47 -2.72 -2.48
CA SER A 48 13.07 -3.01 -2.20
C SER A 48 12.71 -4.43 -2.63
N ALA A 49 11.79 -5.05 -1.90
CA ALA A 49 11.27 -6.38 -2.20
C ALA A 49 9.78 -6.46 -1.88
N LYS A 50 9.04 -7.17 -2.73
CA LYS A 50 7.64 -7.52 -2.41
C LYS A 50 7.62 -8.61 -1.36
N LEU A 51 6.79 -8.44 -0.34
CA LEU A 51 6.52 -9.51 0.62
C LEU A 51 5.60 -10.54 -0.07
N PRO A 52 5.75 -11.83 0.25
CA PRO A 52 4.93 -12.90 -0.35
C PRO A 52 3.52 -12.94 0.29
N THR A 53 3.02 -11.78 0.71
CA THR A 53 1.70 -11.59 1.32
C THR A 53 0.79 -10.86 0.35
N GLY A 54 -0.50 -11.10 0.44
CA GLY A 54 -1.46 -10.37 -0.36
C GLY A 54 -1.99 -11.16 -1.55
N ASN A 55 -2.65 -10.44 -2.43
CA ASN A 55 -3.33 -10.95 -3.62
C ASN A 55 -3.20 -9.93 -4.76
N ALA A 56 -3.95 -10.12 -5.85
CA ALA A 56 -3.91 -9.24 -7.01
C ALA A 56 -4.23 -7.76 -6.70
N ASN A 57 -4.98 -7.51 -5.62
CA ASN A 57 -5.45 -6.17 -5.23
C ASN A 57 -4.71 -5.59 -4.01
N HIS A 58 -3.72 -6.31 -3.48
CA HIS A 58 -2.98 -5.89 -2.29
C HIS A 58 -1.51 -6.28 -2.42
N VAL A 59 -0.64 -5.29 -2.41
CA VAL A 59 0.81 -5.47 -2.47
C VAL A 59 1.43 -4.87 -1.22
N THR A 60 2.17 -5.69 -0.47
CA THR A 60 3.03 -5.19 0.61
C THR A 60 4.49 -5.33 0.18
N MET A 61 5.27 -4.31 0.45
CA MET A 61 6.70 -4.24 0.14
C MET A 61 7.49 -3.90 1.39
N VAL A 62 8.73 -4.34 1.44
CA VAL A 62 9.74 -3.74 2.31
C VAL A 62 10.71 -2.94 1.44
N ALA A 63 11.14 -1.78 1.93
CA ALA A 63 12.14 -0.95 1.29
C ALA A 63 13.18 -0.47 2.30
N HIS A 64 14.42 -0.37 1.84
CA HIS A 64 15.53 0.25 2.56
C HIS A 64 16.16 1.33 1.69
N ARG A 65 16.46 2.47 2.29
CA ARG A 65 17.06 3.62 1.59
C ARG A 65 18.18 4.24 2.41
N GLU A 66 19.28 4.50 1.74
CA GLU A 66 20.46 5.26 2.19
C GLU A 66 20.64 6.51 1.31
N ALA A 67 19.80 6.69 0.30
CA ALA A 67 19.79 7.80 -0.63
C ALA A 67 18.36 8.25 -0.94
N ASP A 68 18.22 9.47 -1.44
CA ASP A 68 16.95 10.04 -1.86
C ASP A 68 16.23 9.14 -2.86
N GLY A 69 14.91 8.97 -2.68
CA GLY A 69 14.05 8.39 -3.68
C GLY A 69 13.72 9.38 -4.78
N GLU A 70 13.32 8.88 -5.96
CA GLU A 70 12.63 9.73 -6.92
C GLU A 70 11.27 10.19 -6.38
N VAL A 71 10.72 11.26 -6.93
CA VAL A 71 9.30 11.57 -6.76
C VAL A 71 8.48 10.44 -7.35
N GLU A 72 7.45 10.01 -6.65
CA GLU A 72 6.51 8.97 -7.04
C GLU A 72 5.08 9.53 -7.08
N VAL A 73 4.29 9.11 -8.07
CA VAL A 73 2.83 9.36 -8.13
C VAL A 73 2.15 8.10 -8.61
N HIS A 74 1.19 7.61 -7.81
CA HIS A 74 0.35 6.45 -8.14
C HIS A 74 -1.07 6.94 -8.42
N THR A 75 -1.58 6.76 -9.63
CA THR A 75 -2.89 7.33 -10.01
C THR A 75 -4.09 6.46 -9.62
N LYS A 76 -3.85 5.22 -9.18
CA LYS A 76 -4.89 4.28 -8.74
C LYS A 76 -4.61 3.58 -7.41
N LEU A 77 -3.45 3.82 -6.82
CA LEU A 77 -3.07 3.21 -5.56
C LEU A 77 -2.77 4.27 -4.52
N ALA A 78 -3.24 4.05 -3.31
CA ALA A 78 -2.80 4.74 -2.11
C ALA A 78 -1.71 3.93 -1.44
N ASP A 79 -0.78 4.60 -0.74
CA ASP A 79 0.28 3.94 0.03
C ASP A 79 0.05 4.14 1.52
N GLU A 80 0.14 3.06 2.29
CA GLU A 80 0.40 3.12 3.73
C GLU A 80 1.86 2.76 3.98
N ILE A 81 2.61 3.68 4.55
CA ILE A 81 4.03 3.48 4.89
C ILE A 81 4.15 3.39 6.40
N ILE A 82 4.80 2.33 6.90
CA ILE A 82 5.08 2.13 8.32
C ILE A 82 6.59 1.98 8.48
N VAL A 83 7.19 2.87 9.28
CA VAL A 83 8.63 2.90 9.52
C VAL A 83 9.03 1.76 10.47
N ARG A 84 10.00 0.95 10.06
CA ARG A 84 10.57 -0.14 10.86
C ARG A 84 11.81 0.32 11.63
N THR A 85 12.76 0.92 10.92
CA THR A 85 14.03 1.38 11.51
C THR A 85 14.53 2.64 10.80
N GLY A 86 15.41 3.39 11.46
CA GLY A 86 16.07 4.55 10.88
C GLY A 86 15.21 5.81 10.83
N HIS A 87 15.66 6.80 10.07
CA HIS A 87 15.04 8.12 9.96
C HIS A 87 15.08 8.63 8.53
N ALA A 88 14.07 9.39 8.14
CA ALA A 88 14.02 10.08 6.85
C ALA A 88 13.10 11.30 6.93
N ARG A 89 13.18 12.17 5.93
CA ARG A 89 12.13 13.15 5.65
C ARG A 89 11.25 12.65 4.52
N PHE A 90 9.98 12.91 4.60
CA PHE A 90 9.02 12.49 3.61
C PHE A 90 8.17 13.67 3.15
N LEU A 91 8.31 14.06 1.88
CA LEU A 91 7.56 15.14 1.26
C LEU A 91 6.31 14.57 0.59
N VAL A 92 5.13 15.11 0.87
CA VAL A 92 3.85 14.65 0.30
C VAL A 92 3.03 15.84 -0.18
N GLY A 93 2.35 15.66 -1.31
CA GLY A 93 1.49 16.68 -1.90
C GLY A 93 2.25 17.72 -2.72
N GLY A 94 1.60 18.86 -2.96
CA GLY A 94 2.12 19.89 -3.85
C GLY A 94 1.90 19.59 -5.32
N THR A 95 2.65 20.26 -6.18
CA THR A 95 2.58 20.11 -7.64
C THR A 95 3.89 19.52 -8.15
N VAL A 96 3.80 18.49 -8.98
CA VAL A 96 4.97 17.86 -9.60
C VAL A 96 5.12 18.30 -11.06
N THR A 97 6.35 18.54 -11.49
CA THR A 97 6.70 18.87 -12.88
C THR A 97 7.88 18.01 -13.34
N GLY A 98 7.92 17.65 -14.64
CA GLY A 98 9.03 16.89 -15.22
C GLY A 98 9.02 15.39 -14.88
N GLN A 99 7.91 14.85 -14.41
CA GLN A 99 7.73 13.42 -14.18
C GLN A 99 7.64 12.65 -15.50
N ARG A 100 7.98 11.36 -15.47
CA ARG A 100 7.80 10.43 -16.59
C ARG A 100 6.94 9.25 -16.15
N GLN A 101 6.14 8.71 -17.06
CA GLN A 101 5.43 7.47 -16.82
C GLN A 101 6.40 6.29 -16.89
N THR A 102 6.40 5.43 -15.89
CA THR A 102 7.29 4.25 -15.77
C THR A 102 6.55 2.93 -15.92
N ALA A 103 5.25 2.93 -15.63
CA ALA A 103 4.33 1.81 -15.82
C ALA A 103 2.89 2.36 -15.94
N PRO A 104 1.88 1.55 -16.29
CA PRO A 104 0.49 1.97 -16.16
C PRO A 104 0.22 2.48 -14.74
N ASP A 105 -0.37 3.69 -14.65
CA ASP A 105 -0.74 4.36 -13.40
C ASP A 105 0.44 4.72 -12.45
N GLU A 106 1.69 4.61 -12.90
CA GLU A 106 2.92 4.91 -12.16
C GLU A 106 3.74 6.01 -12.85
N PHE A 107 4.05 7.08 -12.12
CA PHE A 107 4.90 8.17 -12.57
C PHE A 107 6.05 8.38 -11.61
N ARG A 108 7.24 8.70 -12.14
CA ARG A 108 8.46 8.91 -11.36
C ARG A 108 9.28 10.07 -11.86
N GLY A 109 10.13 10.59 -10.96
CA GLY A 109 11.05 11.69 -11.26
C GLY A 109 10.40 13.05 -11.23
N GLY A 110 11.11 14.04 -11.74
CA GLY A 110 10.68 15.43 -11.69
C GLY A 110 10.94 16.08 -10.32
N LYS A 111 10.19 17.14 -10.03
CA LYS A 111 10.35 17.94 -8.82
C LYS A 111 8.98 18.33 -8.25
N ILE A 112 8.83 18.19 -6.94
CA ILE A 112 7.66 18.68 -6.19
C ILE A 112 7.92 20.14 -5.79
N THR A 113 6.91 20.99 -6.01
CA THR A 113 6.85 22.36 -5.49
C THR A 113 5.70 22.45 -4.50
N GLY A 114 5.96 22.96 -3.31
CA GLY A 114 5.01 22.93 -2.19
C GLY A 114 4.98 21.56 -1.52
N GLY A 115 3.82 21.19 -0.97
CA GLY A 115 3.65 19.96 -0.20
C GLY A 115 3.98 20.13 1.28
N GLN A 116 3.80 19.04 2.02
CA GLN A 116 4.06 18.97 3.46
C GLN A 116 5.23 18.02 3.71
N MET A 117 6.16 18.45 4.57
CA MET A 117 7.32 17.65 4.98
C MET A 117 7.04 17.00 6.33
N PHE A 118 7.32 15.71 6.43
CA PHE A 118 7.25 14.92 7.66
C PHE A 118 8.64 14.38 8.00
N ASP A 119 9.05 14.47 9.26
CA ASP A 119 10.22 13.76 9.78
C ASP A 119 9.76 12.41 10.32
N LEU A 120 10.22 11.32 9.71
CA LEU A 120 9.82 9.95 10.02
C LEU A 120 10.82 9.26 10.93
N LYS A 121 10.31 8.50 11.90
CA LYS A 121 11.08 7.68 12.85
C LYS A 121 10.40 6.32 13.06
N PRO A 122 11.09 5.33 13.67
CA PRO A 122 10.53 4.01 13.90
C PRO A 122 9.17 4.04 14.61
N GLY A 123 8.21 3.29 14.06
CA GLY A 123 6.83 3.21 14.52
C GLY A 123 5.87 4.24 13.92
N ASP A 124 6.38 5.26 13.23
CA ASP A 124 5.51 6.21 12.53
C ASP A 124 4.83 5.52 11.33
N ALA A 125 3.58 5.92 11.08
CA ALA A 125 2.80 5.53 9.91
C ALA A 125 2.34 6.78 9.16
N ILE A 126 2.33 6.72 7.84
CA ILE A 126 1.81 7.77 6.98
C ILE A 126 0.98 7.18 5.85
N TRP A 127 -0.16 7.81 5.58
CA TRP A 127 -1.05 7.49 4.47
C TRP A 127 -0.86 8.51 3.35
N VAL A 128 -0.60 8.02 2.14
CA VAL A 128 -0.51 8.81 0.91
C VAL A 128 -1.71 8.48 0.04
N PRO A 129 -2.68 9.39 -0.11
CA PRO A 129 -3.83 9.18 -0.98
C PRO A 129 -3.44 8.98 -2.45
N VAL A 130 -4.33 8.37 -3.21
CA VAL A 130 -4.21 8.25 -4.67
C VAL A 130 -3.90 9.62 -5.31
N GLY A 131 -2.99 9.63 -6.26
CA GLY A 131 -2.62 10.82 -7.04
C GLY A 131 -1.73 11.83 -6.31
N GLN A 132 -1.41 11.63 -5.03
CA GLN A 132 -0.55 12.54 -4.30
C GLN A 132 0.93 12.29 -4.63
N PRO A 133 1.66 13.30 -5.15
CA PRO A 133 3.10 13.18 -5.31
C PRO A 133 3.77 13.05 -3.96
N HIS A 134 4.78 12.18 -3.88
CA HIS A 134 5.54 11.97 -2.65
C HIS A 134 6.99 11.60 -2.93
N GLN A 135 7.85 11.86 -1.97
CA GLN A 135 9.29 11.60 -2.09
C GLN A 135 9.91 11.31 -0.73
N MET A 136 10.64 10.21 -0.63
CA MET A 136 11.50 9.92 0.51
C MET A 136 12.85 10.60 0.33
N LEU A 137 13.27 11.37 1.34
CA LEU A 137 14.51 12.16 1.35
C LEU A 137 15.39 11.72 2.50
N ILE A 138 16.65 11.39 2.20
CA ILE A 138 17.61 10.84 3.16
C ILE A 138 18.71 11.86 3.39
N LYS A 139 18.90 12.30 4.63
CA LYS A 139 20.06 13.14 4.97
C LYS A 139 21.34 12.27 4.93
N LYS A 140 22.45 12.91 4.58
CA LYS A 140 23.75 12.23 4.52
C LYS A 140 24.05 11.51 5.85
N GLY A 141 24.30 10.20 5.76
CA GLY A 141 24.60 9.33 6.91
C GLY A 141 23.36 8.78 7.63
N GLU A 142 22.15 9.17 7.21
CA GLU A 142 20.91 8.57 7.67
C GLU A 142 20.48 7.43 6.72
N GLN A 143 19.58 6.60 7.22
CA GLN A 143 18.96 5.51 6.47
C GLN A 143 17.57 5.23 7.05
N ILE A 144 16.71 4.60 6.27
CA ILE A 144 15.38 4.19 6.70
C ILE A 144 15.02 2.82 6.12
N THR A 145 14.40 1.97 6.95
CA THR A 145 13.70 0.77 6.48
C THR A 145 12.23 0.89 6.83
N TYR A 146 11.36 0.63 5.88
CA TYR A 146 9.92 0.73 6.05
C TYR A 146 9.17 -0.36 5.26
N THR A 147 7.96 -0.64 5.66
CA THR A 147 7.01 -1.38 4.85
C THR A 147 6.06 -0.40 4.17
N ALA A 148 5.71 -0.69 2.93
CA ALA A 148 4.68 0.04 2.19
C ALA A 148 3.61 -0.95 1.74
N ALA A 149 2.35 -0.70 2.10
CA ALA A 149 1.20 -1.44 1.61
C ALA A 149 0.44 -0.58 0.62
N LYS A 150 0.14 -1.14 -0.55
CA LYS A 150 -0.57 -0.45 -1.63
C LYS A 150 -2.01 -0.94 -1.70
N PHE A 151 -2.94 -0.01 -1.71
CA PHE A 151 -4.38 -0.24 -1.75
C PHE A 151 -5.01 0.43 -2.96
N PRO A 152 -5.95 -0.22 -3.65
CA PRO A 152 -6.79 0.47 -4.63
C PRO A 152 -7.56 1.64 -3.96
N GLY A 153 -7.59 2.78 -4.62
CA GLY A 153 -8.30 3.97 -4.17
C GLY A 153 -9.49 4.32 -5.05
#